data_77144be0ffb8567ee356dc8fd11a9914
#
_entry.id   77144be0ffb8567ee356dc8fd11a9914
#
_cell.length_a   1.000
_cell.length_b   1.000
_cell.length_c   1.000
_cell.angle_alpha   90.00
_cell.angle_beta   90.00
_cell.angle_gamma   90.00
#
_symmetry.space_group_name_H-M   'P 1'
#
loop_
_entity.id
_entity.type
_entity.pdbx_description
1 polymer ?
#
loop_
_entity_poly.entity_id
_entity_poly.type
_entity_poly.pdbx_seq_one_letter_code
_entity_poly.pdbx_strand_id
1 'polypeptide(L)'
;LSLANKKELNFKMGYAFLATKNLDLAKKKFIPLINDSKYGNDARYYFGYISYKQEDYEVAEKTLEEIADDEAYKSEVTYYLLDISFKAGRFDKCIKVGLKLLEKATPKEASEIAKIIGESYFNLKKYNESIPYLRDYRGKKGKWNNTDYYQLGYAYFKQNDFKNAVNNFNKIIDQKNNVSQNAYYNLGECYIYLKKKSEALHAFKSDSEMNFD
;
A
#
# COMPACT_ATOMS: atom_id res chain seq x y z
N LEU A 1 -13.44 -39.05 -18.07
CA LEU A 1 -12.22 -38.21 -18.10
C LEU A 1 -11.17 -38.89 -17.24
N SER A 2 -9.92 -39.00 -17.76
CA SER A 2 -8.76 -39.44 -16.98
C SER A 2 -8.49 -38.45 -15.82
N LEU A 3 -7.73 -38.91 -14.82
CA LEU A 3 -7.34 -38.04 -13.69
C LEU A 3 -6.58 -36.80 -14.17
N ALA A 4 -5.66 -36.96 -15.11
CA ALA A 4 -4.92 -35.87 -15.72
C ALA A 4 -5.83 -34.83 -16.39
N ASN A 5 -6.82 -35.32 -17.17
CA ASN A 5 -7.78 -34.43 -17.83
C ASN A 5 -8.70 -33.70 -16.83
N LYS A 6 -9.02 -34.32 -15.67
CA LYS A 6 -9.78 -33.66 -14.60
C LYS A 6 -8.97 -32.52 -13.94
N LYS A 7 -7.68 -32.73 -13.71
CA LYS A 7 -6.78 -31.72 -13.15
C LYS A 7 -6.62 -30.51 -14.09
N GLU A 8 -6.37 -30.78 -15.36
CA GLU A 8 -6.30 -29.74 -16.40
C GLU A 8 -7.61 -28.97 -16.52
N LEU A 9 -8.74 -29.65 -16.51
CA LEU A 9 -10.05 -28.99 -16.54
C LEU A 9 -10.28 -28.11 -15.31
N ASN A 10 -9.95 -28.58 -14.11
CA ASN A 10 -10.05 -27.78 -12.91
C ASN A 10 -9.16 -26.51 -12.99
N PHE A 11 -7.93 -26.65 -13.49
CA PHE A 11 -7.04 -25.49 -13.66
C PHE A 11 -7.63 -24.45 -14.63
N LYS A 12 -8.07 -24.89 -15.81
CA LYS A 12 -8.70 -24.01 -16.82
C LYS A 12 -9.99 -23.36 -16.30
N MET A 13 -10.83 -24.12 -15.57
CA MET A 13 -12.04 -23.56 -14.93
C MET A 13 -11.70 -22.53 -13.84
N GLY A 14 -10.70 -22.82 -13.00
CA GLY A 14 -10.23 -21.87 -11.98
C GLY A 14 -9.81 -20.55 -12.61
N TYR A 15 -9.03 -20.61 -13.68
CA TYR A 15 -8.60 -19.43 -14.42
C TYR A 15 -9.77 -18.67 -15.07
N ALA A 16 -10.71 -19.38 -15.67
CA ALA A 16 -11.93 -18.78 -16.27
C ALA A 16 -12.79 -18.07 -15.20
N PHE A 17 -12.98 -18.69 -14.02
CA PHE A 17 -13.68 -18.04 -12.92
C PHE A 17 -12.94 -16.83 -12.37
N LEU A 18 -11.61 -16.87 -12.32
CA LEU A 18 -10.81 -15.73 -11.92
C LEU A 18 -10.98 -14.56 -12.91
N ALA A 19 -10.91 -14.84 -14.21
CA ALA A 19 -11.10 -13.84 -15.27
C ALA A 19 -12.51 -13.19 -15.23
N THR A 20 -13.53 -13.94 -14.81
CA THR A 20 -14.90 -13.44 -14.61
C THR A 20 -15.15 -12.88 -13.20
N LYS A 21 -14.08 -12.70 -12.38
CA LYS A 21 -14.12 -12.19 -10.99
C LYS A 21 -14.96 -13.04 -10.02
N ASN A 22 -15.23 -14.29 -10.36
CA ASN A 22 -15.90 -15.22 -9.45
C ASN A 22 -14.85 -15.91 -8.56
N LEU A 23 -14.39 -15.16 -7.55
CA LEU A 23 -13.25 -15.55 -6.72
C LEU A 23 -13.49 -16.85 -5.95
N ASP A 24 -14.70 -17.06 -5.41
CA ASP A 24 -15.02 -18.26 -4.62
C ASP A 24 -15.00 -19.53 -5.46
N LEU A 25 -15.56 -19.49 -6.67
CA LEU A 25 -15.52 -20.63 -7.57
C LEU A 25 -14.10 -20.88 -8.10
N ALA A 26 -13.34 -19.82 -8.39
CA ALA A 26 -11.93 -19.96 -8.76
C ALA A 26 -11.14 -20.66 -7.64
N LYS A 27 -11.27 -20.17 -6.40
CA LYS A 27 -10.61 -20.74 -5.20
C LYS A 27 -10.91 -22.22 -5.05
N LYS A 28 -12.19 -22.63 -5.17
CA LYS A 28 -12.63 -24.05 -5.12
C LYS A 28 -11.98 -24.92 -6.21
N LYS A 29 -11.63 -24.35 -7.36
CA LYS A 29 -11.00 -25.08 -8.46
C LYS A 29 -9.49 -25.23 -8.29
N PHE A 30 -8.83 -24.27 -7.64
CA PHE A 30 -7.38 -24.33 -7.39
C PHE A 30 -7.03 -25.21 -6.17
N ILE A 31 -7.86 -25.24 -5.11
CA ILE A 31 -7.60 -26.04 -3.88
C ILE A 31 -7.15 -27.48 -4.18
N PRO A 32 -7.84 -28.30 -5.01
CA PRO A 32 -7.43 -29.69 -5.26
C PRO A 32 -6.13 -29.82 -6.06
N LEU A 33 -5.58 -28.71 -6.55
CA LEU A 33 -4.36 -28.68 -7.36
C LEU A 33 -3.12 -28.21 -6.58
N ILE A 34 -3.27 -27.70 -5.37
CA ILE A 34 -2.17 -27.10 -4.57
C ILE A 34 -0.98 -28.06 -4.43
N ASN A 35 -1.24 -29.37 -4.26
CA ASN A 35 -0.20 -30.39 -4.11
C ASN A 35 0.07 -31.17 -5.40
N ASP A 36 -0.39 -30.65 -6.55
CA ASP A 36 -0.13 -31.31 -7.83
C ASP A 36 1.29 -31.03 -8.33
N SER A 37 1.96 -32.03 -8.88
CA SER A 37 3.32 -31.88 -9.38
C SER A 37 3.45 -30.97 -10.60
N LYS A 38 2.38 -30.82 -11.38
CA LYS A 38 2.38 -29.99 -12.59
C LYS A 38 1.77 -28.60 -12.35
N TYR A 39 0.68 -28.54 -11.58
CA TYR A 39 -0.10 -27.31 -11.41
C TYR A 39 0.05 -26.69 -10.01
N GLY A 40 0.84 -27.29 -9.12
CA GLY A 40 0.87 -26.93 -7.71
C GLY A 40 1.29 -25.47 -7.45
N ASN A 41 2.38 -25.02 -8.05
CA ASN A 41 2.85 -23.64 -7.84
C ASN A 41 1.91 -22.59 -8.46
N ASP A 42 1.39 -22.87 -9.66
CA ASP A 42 0.36 -22.03 -10.28
C ASP A 42 -0.91 -21.96 -9.41
N ALA A 43 -1.35 -23.12 -8.90
CA ALA A 43 -2.53 -23.17 -8.03
C ALA A 43 -2.32 -22.45 -6.70
N ARG A 44 -1.12 -22.56 -6.09
CA ARG A 44 -0.76 -21.77 -4.89
C ARG A 44 -0.76 -20.28 -5.17
N TYR A 45 -0.19 -19.88 -6.30
CA TYR A 45 -0.17 -18.46 -6.67
C TYR A 45 -1.59 -17.90 -6.78
N TYR A 46 -2.47 -18.53 -7.57
CA TYR A 46 -3.84 -18.04 -7.75
C TYR A 46 -4.68 -18.15 -6.48
N PHE A 47 -4.51 -19.21 -5.70
CA PHE A 47 -5.20 -19.37 -4.42
C PHE A 47 -4.76 -18.29 -3.41
N GLY A 48 -3.46 -18.05 -3.28
CA GLY A 48 -2.89 -17.01 -2.43
C GLY A 48 -3.31 -15.62 -2.89
N TYR A 49 -3.26 -15.34 -4.20
CA TYR A 49 -3.75 -14.10 -4.78
C TYR A 49 -5.24 -13.85 -4.49
N ILE A 50 -6.09 -14.88 -4.66
CA ILE A 50 -7.52 -14.75 -4.35
C ILE A 50 -7.74 -14.50 -2.87
N SER A 51 -7.04 -15.23 -2.00
CA SER A 51 -7.11 -15.02 -0.55
C SER A 51 -6.69 -13.59 -0.17
N TYR A 52 -5.61 -13.06 -0.78
CA TYR A 52 -5.20 -11.66 -0.63
C TYR A 52 -6.29 -10.68 -1.07
N LYS A 53 -6.95 -10.93 -2.21
CA LYS A 53 -8.06 -10.09 -2.70
C LYS A 53 -9.31 -10.13 -1.82
N GLN A 54 -9.50 -11.23 -1.12
CA GLN A 54 -10.58 -11.44 -0.13
C GLN A 54 -10.19 -10.94 1.28
N GLU A 55 -9.02 -10.33 1.41
CA GLU A 55 -8.45 -9.82 2.67
C GLU A 55 -8.18 -10.92 3.72
N ASP A 56 -8.16 -12.19 3.29
CA ASP A 56 -7.74 -13.33 4.10
C ASP A 56 -6.20 -13.40 4.10
N TYR A 57 -5.58 -12.44 4.79
CA TYR A 57 -4.13 -12.21 4.74
C TYR A 57 -3.32 -13.35 5.36
N GLU A 58 -3.86 -14.02 6.36
CA GLU A 58 -3.18 -15.17 6.99
C GLU A 58 -3.02 -16.33 6.01
N VAL A 59 -4.12 -16.72 5.35
CA VAL A 59 -4.10 -17.77 4.33
C VAL A 59 -3.28 -17.36 3.12
N ALA A 60 -3.38 -16.11 2.70
CA ALA A 60 -2.61 -15.58 1.58
C ALA A 60 -1.10 -15.64 1.88
N GLU A 61 -0.66 -15.15 3.04
CA GLU A 61 0.74 -15.15 3.45
C GLU A 61 1.30 -16.57 3.46
N LYS A 62 0.65 -17.48 4.20
CA LYS A 62 1.09 -18.88 4.30
C LYS A 62 1.23 -19.55 2.95
N THR A 63 0.25 -19.35 2.06
CA THR A 63 0.25 -20.01 0.74
C THR A 63 1.32 -19.39 -0.18
N LEU A 64 1.48 -18.07 -0.18
CA LEU A 64 2.45 -17.40 -1.03
C LEU A 64 3.89 -17.62 -0.56
N GLU A 65 4.13 -17.77 0.74
CA GLU A 65 5.47 -18.11 1.27
C GLU A 65 5.97 -19.46 0.73
N GLU A 66 5.10 -20.43 0.45
CA GLU A 66 5.48 -21.74 -0.13
C GLU A 66 6.08 -21.64 -1.54
N ILE A 67 5.84 -20.54 -2.26
CA ILE A 67 6.32 -20.28 -3.62
C ILE A 67 7.16 -18.99 -3.73
N ALA A 68 7.61 -18.45 -2.62
CA ALA A 68 8.36 -17.19 -2.59
C ALA A 68 9.69 -17.23 -3.35
N ASP A 69 10.26 -18.42 -3.50
CA ASP A 69 11.52 -18.64 -4.24
C ASP A 69 11.29 -19.16 -5.67
N ASP A 70 10.05 -19.34 -6.10
CA ASP A 70 9.73 -19.74 -7.48
C ASP A 70 9.99 -18.57 -8.43
N GLU A 71 10.93 -18.73 -9.36
CA GLU A 71 11.36 -17.68 -10.29
C GLU A 71 10.20 -17.14 -11.16
N ALA A 72 9.15 -17.94 -11.42
CA ALA A 72 7.99 -17.52 -12.20
C ALA A 72 7.10 -16.52 -11.44
N TYR A 73 7.10 -16.57 -10.10
CA TYR A 73 6.18 -15.79 -9.26
C TYR A 73 6.88 -14.88 -8.25
N LYS A 74 8.19 -15.00 -8.10
CA LYS A 74 8.98 -14.37 -7.05
C LYS A 74 8.74 -12.87 -6.92
N SER A 75 8.67 -12.14 -8.03
CA SER A 75 8.47 -10.68 -8.02
C SER A 75 7.10 -10.33 -7.44
N GLU A 76 6.03 -10.89 -7.99
CA GLU A 76 4.65 -10.62 -7.59
C GLU A 76 4.37 -11.11 -6.17
N VAL A 77 4.86 -12.31 -5.83
CA VAL A 77 4.69 -12.89 -4.50
C VAL A 77 5.38 -12.04 -3.44
N THR A 78 6.61 -11.59 -3.70
CA THR A 78 7.32 -10.74 -2.74
C THR A 78 6.60 -9.42 -2.51
N TYR A 79 6.00 -8.84 -3.55
CA TYR A 79 5.17 -7.64 -3.42
C TYR A 79 3.93 -7.88 -2.56
N TYR A 80 3.19 -8.98 -2.78
CA TYR A 80 2.03 -9.32 -1.95
C TYR A 80 2.42 -9.57 -0.49
N LEU A 81 3.51 -10.29 -0.24
CA LEU A 81 4.01 -10.54 1.12
C LEU A 81 4.46 -9.25 1.81
N LEU A 82 5.02 -8.30 1.06
CA LEU A 82 5.37 -6.98 1.56
C LEU A 82 4.12 -6.19 1.98
N ASP A 83 3.09 -6.13 1.12
CA ASP A 83 1.83 -5.43 1.41
C ASP A 83 1.07 -6.09 2.59
N ILE A 84 1.02 -7.42 2.65
CA ILE A 84 0.45 -8.16 3.78
C ILE A 84 1.19 -7.81 5.08
N SER A 85 2.53 -7.77 5.04
CA SER A 85 3.33 -7.39 6.21
C SER A 85 3.04 -5.96 6.66
N PHE A 86 2.85 -5.04 5.71
CA PHE A 86 2.47 -3.66 6.01
C PHE A 86 1.09 -3.59 6.69
N LYS A 87 0.08 -4.27 6.13
CA LYS A 87 -1.28 -4.34 6.70
C LYS A 87 -1.31 -4.97 8.10
N ALA A 88 -0.40 -5.90 8.37
CA ALA A 88 -0.19 -6.50 9.68
C ALA A 88 0.63 -5.63 10.65
N GLY A 89 1.01 -4.40 10.26
CA GLY A 89 1.79 -3.48 11.12
C GLY A 89 3.25 -3.87 11.32
N ARG A 90 3.79 -4.81 10.53
CA ARG A 90 5.18 -5.28 10.63
C ARG A 90 6.13 -4.35 9.88
N PHE A 91 6.16 -3.08 10.27
CA PHE A 91 6.82 -2.00 9.54
C PHE A 91 8.34 -2.18 9.41
N ASP A 92 9.04 -2.67 10.44
CA ASP A 92 10.48 -2.94 10.33
C ASP A 92 10.79 -4.03 9.30
N LYS A 93 9.93 -5.09 9.20
CA LYS A 93 10.03 -6.12 8.15
C LYS A 93 9.82 -5.48 6.77
N CYS A 94 8.83 -4.60 6.64
CA CYS A 94 8.53 -3.90 5.38
C CYS A 94 9.72 -3.05 4.91
N ILE A 95 10.34 -2.30 5.79
CA ILE A 95 11.52 -1.49 5.47
C ILE A 95 12.67 -2.39 5.01
N LYS A 96 13.00 -3.42 5.79
CA LYS A 96 14.11 -4.33 5.48
C LYS A 96 13.94 -5.04 4.14
N VAL A 97 12.75 -5.55 3.85
CA VAL A 97 12.43 -6.25 2.60
C VAL A 97 12.31 -5.26 1.45
N GLY A 98 11.59 -4.17 1.65
CA GLY A 98 11.36 -3.14 0.63
C GLY A 98 12.65 -2.52 0.12
N LEU A 99 13.62 -2.20 0.99
CA LEU A 99 14.93 -1.67 0.59
C LEU A 99 15.67 -2.62 -0.35
N LYS A 100 15.64 -3.93 -0.08
CA LYS A 100 16.26 -4.93 -0.97
C LYS A 100 15.57 -5.04 -2.32
N LEU A 101 14.24 -4.88 -2.34
CA LEU A 101 13.45 -4.91 -3.57
C LEU A 101 13.72 -3.70 -4.44
N LEU A 102 13.92 -2.51 -3.86
CA LEU A 102 14.22 -1.29 -4.60
C LEU A 102 15.47 -1.41 -5.48
N GLU A 103 16.47 -2.21 -5.08
CA GLU A 103 17.72 -2.38 -5.82
C GLU A 103 17.50 -2.98 -7.22
N LYS A 104 16.42 -3.73 -7.42
CA LYS A 104 16.13 -4.47 -8.66
C LYS A 104 14.77 -4.08 -9.28
N ALA A 105 14.06 -3.14 -8.66
CA ALA A 105 12.71 -2.78 -9.06
C ALA A 105 12.69 -1.97 -10.36
N THR A 106 11.70 -2.23 -11.20
CA THR A 106 11.37 -1.32 -12.30
C THR A 106 10.87 0.02 -11.74
N PRO A 107 10.90 1.12 -12.55
CA PRO A 107 10.45 2.43 -12.07
C PRO A 107 9.01 2.47 -11.53
N LYS A 108 8.13 1.60 -12.03
CA LYS A 108 6.75 1.48 -11.55
C LYS A 108 6.70 0.76 -10.20
N GLU A 109 7.38 -0.38 -10.10
CA GLU A 109 7.48 -1.14 -8.84
C GLU A 109 8.17 -0.33 -7.76
N ALA A 110 9.27 0.36 -8.10
CA ALA A 110 9.99 1.22 -7.18
C ALA A 110 9.10 2.30 -6.54
N SER A 111 8.18 2.88 -7.30
CA SER A 111 7.22 3.85 -6.79
C SER A 111 6.29 3.26 -5.72
N GLU A 112 5.73 2.07 -5.97
CA GLU A 112 4.82 1.41 -5.01
C GLU A 112 5.59 0.89 -3.78
N ILE A 113 6.78 0.35 -3.98
CA ILE A 113 7.66 -0.09 -2.88
C ILE A 113 8.08 1.11 -2.03
N ALA A 114 8.46 2.23 -2.65
CA ALA A 114 8.80 3.45 -1.94
C ALA A 114 7.65 3.93 -1.06
N LYS A 115 6.40 3.87 -1.55
CA LYS A 115 5.23 4.18 -0.72
C LYS A 115 5.20 3.33 0.54
N ILE A 116 5.31 2.00 0.42
CA ILE A 116 5.25 1.07 1.56
C ILE A 116 6.38 1.36 2.56
N ILE A 117 7.60 1.61 2.08
CA ILE A 117 8.74 1.97 2.94
C ILE A 117 8.49 3.32 3.64
N GLY A 118 8.07 4.33 2.90
CA GLY A 118 7.80 5.67 3.44
C GLY A 118 6.71 5.66 4.49
N GLU A 119 5.60 4.99 4.22
CA GLU A 119 4.51 4.81 5.19
C GLU A 119 4.93 3.96 6.39
N SER A 120 5.80 2.96 6.21
CA SER A 120 6.34 2.16 7.31
C SER A 120 7.21 3.03 8.23
N TYR A 121 8.11 3.84 7.69
CA TYR A 121 8.87 4.81 8.48
C TYR A 121 7.96 5.82 9.18
N PHE A 122 6.93 6.31 8.47
CA PHE A 122 5.95 7.25 9.03
C PHE A 122 5.22 6.65 10.24
N ASN A 123 4.73 5.42 10.14
CA ASN A 123 4.06 4.71 11.23
C ASN A 123 5.00 4.46 12.43
N LEU A 124 6.28 4.24 12.18
CA LEU A 124 7.31 4.16 13.22
C LEU A 124 7.73 5.54 13.76
N LYS A 125 7.09 6.63 13.32
CA LYS A 125 7.43 8.02 13.66
C LYS A 125 8.85 8.46 13.27
N LYS A 126 9.49 7.73 12.36
CA LYS A 126 10.79 8.03 11.75
C LYS A 126 10.58 8.97 10.55
N TYR A 127 10.12 10.19 10.86
CA TYR A 127 9.63 11.12 9.83
C TYR A 127 10.72 11.60 8.88
N ASN A 128 11.94 11.79 9.37
CA ASN A 128 13.06 12.19 8.52
C ASN A 128 13.35 11.13 7.45
N GLU A 129 13.39 9.87 7.85
CA GLU A 129 13.62 8.73 6.96
C GLU A 129 12.44 8.48 6.02
N SER A 130 11.21 8.83 6.43
CA SER A 130 10.02 8.65 5.60
C SER A 130 9.96 9.58 4.39
N ILE A 131 10.46 10.81 4.53
CA ILE A 131 10.32 11.89 3.52
C ILE A 131 10.83 11.49 2.13
N PRO A 132 12.05 10.97 1.93
CA PRO A 132 12.52 10.63 0.59
C PRO A 132 11.63 9.60 -0.10
N TYR A 133 11.18 8.58 0.62
CA TYR A 133 10.35 7.51 0.06
C TYR A 133 8.91 7.98 -0.24
N LEU A 134 8.29 8.75 0.66
CA LEU A 134 6.97 9.33 0.40
C LEU A 134 7.01 10.26 -0.82
N ARG A 135 8.09 11.02 -1.01
CA ARG A 135 8.29 11.89 -2.15
C ARG A 135 8.50 11.13 -3.46
N ASP A 136 9.17 9.98 -3.41
CA ASP A 136 9.45 9.17 -4.59
C ASP A 136 8.22 8.39 -5.10
N TYR A 137 7.17 8.29 -4.30
CA TYR A 137 5.89 7.75 -4.73
C TYR A 137 5.25 8.64 -5.79
N ARG A 138 4.90 8.06 -6.93
CA ARG A 138 4.33 8.78 -8.09
C ARG A 138 2.81 8.85 -8.10
N GLY A 139 2.16 8.24 -7.11
CA GLY A 139 0.70 8.22 -7.00
C GLY A 139 0.04 7.15 -7.86
N LYS A 140 -1.18 6.78 -7.48
CA LYS A 140 -2.00 5.85 -8.24
C LYS A 140 -2.39 6.47 -9.58
N LYS A 141 -2.00 5.83 -10.68
CA LYS A 141 -2.18 6.37 -12.05
C LYS A 141 -1.54 7.77 -12.23
N GLY A 142 -0.42 8.02 -11.57
CA GLY A 142 0.30 9.29 -11.65
C GLY A 142 -0.33 10.45 -10.86
N LYS A 143 -1.24 10.16 -9.93
CA LYS A 143 -1.91 11.18 -9.10
C LYS A 143 -1.86 10.80 -7.62
N TRP A 144 -1.45 11.74 -6.80
CA TRP A 144 -1.51 11.65 -5.34
C TRP A 144 -2.95 11.90 -4.86
N ASN A 145 -3.32 11.19 -3.79
CA ASN A 145 -4.54 11.47 -3.04
C ASN A 145 -4.25 12.36 -1.82
N ASN A 146 -5.29 12.73 -1.09
CA ASN A 146 -5.16 13.60 0.08
C ASN A 146 -4.27 13.00 1.17
N THR A 147 -4.35 11.70 1.39
CA THR A 147 -3.54 11.02 2.40
C THR A 147 -2.05 11.08 2.04
N ASP A 148 -1.69 10.93 0.77
CA ASP A 148 -0.31 11.01 0.30
C ASP A 148 0.29 12.41 0.61
N TYR A 149 -0.45 13.49 0.28
CA TYR A 149 -0.03 14.86 0.59
C TYR A 149 0.01 15.13 2.10
N TYR A 150 -0.99 14.62 2.84
CA TYR A 150 -1.05 14.81 4.28
C TYR A 150 0.15 14.16 4.98
N GLN A 151 0.45 12.91 4.66
CA GLN A 151 1.57 12.17 5.27
C GLN A 151 2.90 12.86 5.01
N LEU A 152 3.17 13.28 3.77
CA LEU A 152 4.40 14.02 3.46
C LEU A 152 4.44 15.39 4.14
N GLY A 153 3.33 16.13 4.14
CA GLY A 153 3.21 17.41 4.85
C GLY A 153 3.47 17.26 6.34
N TYR A 154 2.88 16.24 6.96
CA TYR A 154 3.04 15.96 8.39
C TYR A 154 4.48 15.52 8.73
N ALA A 155 5.12 14.72 7.86
CA ALA A 155 6.52 14.34 8.05
C ALA A 155 7.43 15.58 8.02
N TYR A 156 7.24 16.50 7.08
CA TYR A 156 7.94 17.79 7.07
C TYR A 156 7.66 18.64 8.31
N PHE A 157 6.39 18.72 8.73
CA PHE A 157 6.02 19.45 9.96
C PHE A 157 6.79 18.91 11.17
N LYS A 158 6.87 17.59 11.34
CA LYS A 158 7.62 16.95 12.43
C LYS A 158 9.14 17.16 12.36
N GLN A 159 9.66 17.55 11.20
CA GLN A 159 11.07 17.95 11.01
C GLN A 159 11.27 19.46 11.08
N ASN A 160 10.26 20.23 11.48
CA ASN A 160 10.28 21.69 11.51
C ASN A 160 10.49 22.35 10.13
N ASP A 161 10.31 21.62 9.05
CA ASP A 161 10.30 22.17 7.70
C ASP A 161 8.89 22.69 7.36
N PHE A 162 8.53 23.77 8.04
CA PHE A 162 7.18 24.34 7.94
C PHE A 162 6.83 24.84 6.54
N LYS A 163 7.83 25.24 5.73
CA LYS A 163 7.59 25.69 4.35
C LYS A 163 7.11 24.53 3.48
N ASN A 164 7.80 23.40 3.52
CA ASN A 164 7.41 22.21 2.76
C ASN A 164 6.14 21.57 3.32
N ALA A 165 5.91 21.61 4.63
CA ALA A 165 4.66 21.20 5.25
C ALA A 165 3.47 21.99 4.69
N VAL A 166 3.55 23.34 4.69
CA VAL A 166 2.52 24.24 4.13
C VAL A 166 2.26 23.94 2.66
N ASN A 167 3.31 23.72 1.86
CA ASN A 167 3.15 23.42 0.44
C ASN A 167 2.33 22.13 0.19
N ASN A 168 2.50 21.11 1.04
CA ASN A 168 1.76 19.86 0.91
C ASN A 168 0.32 19.98 1.45
N PHE A 169 0.12 20.56 2.62
CA PHE A 169 -1.21 20.75 3.20
C PHE A 169 -2.12 21.60 2.31
N ASN A 170 -1.60 22.66 1.68
CA ASN A 170 -2.37 23.48 0.74
C ASN A 170 -2.89 22.72 -0.50
N LYS A 171 -2.40 21.52 -0.78
CA LYS A 171 -2.92 20.68 -1.89
C LYS A 171 -4.24 19.99 -1.56
N ILE A 172 -4.66 19.98 -0.30
CA ILE A 172 -5.77 19.14 0.17
C ILE A 172 -6.84 19.90 0.98
N ILE A 173 -6.73 21.21 1.12
CA ILE A 173 -7.67 22.04 1.90
C ILE A 173 -9.01 22.33 1.20
N ASP A 174 -9.11 22.11 -0.11
CA ASP A 174 -10.32 22.41 -0.87
C ASP A 174 -11.44 21.35 -0.71
N GLN A 175 -11.19 20.29 0.07
CA GLN A 175 -12.13 19.21 0.28
C GLN A 175 -12.71 19.25 1.71
N LYS A 176 -13.98 18.86 1.85
CA LYS A 176 -14.62 18.74 3.16
C LYS A 176 -14.53 17.29 3.66
N ASN A 177 -13.46 16.99 4.39
CA ASN A 177 -13.24 15.68 5.03
C ASN A 177 -12.24 15.81 6.18
N ASN A 178 -12.12 14.78 7.02
CA ASN A 178 -11.23 14.75 8.18
C ASN A 178 -9.75 15.02 7.84
N VAL A 179 -9.28 14.57 6.66
CA VAL A 179 -7.88 14.78 6.25
C VAL A 179 -7.63 16.26 5.99
N SER A 180 -8.58 16.95 5.34
CA SER A 180 -8.49 18.38 5.07
C SER A 180 -8.63 19.20 6.37
N GLN A 181 -9.48 18.80 7.28
CA GLN A 181 -9.58 19.41 8.60
C GLN A 181 -8.25 19.33 9.35
N ASN A 182 -7.67 18.12 9.47
CA ASN A 182 -6.36 17.94 10.08
C ASN A 182 -5.26 18.74 9.37
N ALA A 183 -5.36 18.93 8.05
CA ALA A 183 -4.44 19.75 7.29
C ALA A 183 -4.56 21.24 7.67
N TYR A 184 -5.76 21.77 7.85
CA TYR A 184 -5.98 23.13 8.32
C TYR A 184 -5.42 23.35 9.72
N TYR A 185 -5.63 22.41 10.65
CA TYR A 185 -5.02 22.51 11.97
C TYR A 185 -3.49 22.60 11.88
N ASN A 186 -2.86 21.67 11.15
CA ASN A 186 -1.40 21.68 11.00
C ASN A 186 -0.89 22.89 10.21
N LEU A 187 -1.67 23.45 9.26
CA LEU A 187 -1.36 24.73 8.61
C LEU A 187 -1.33 25.86 9.61
N GLY A 188 -2.31 25.93 10.51
CA GLY A 188 -2.34 26.92 11.58
C GLY A 188 -1.07 26.89 12.43
N GLU A 189 -0.67 25.69 12.88
CA GLU A 189 0.58 25.47 13.61
C GLU A 189 1.81 25.92 12.79
N CYS A 190 1.92 25.49 11.51
CA CYS A 190 3.02 25.90 10.63
C CYS A 190 3.09 27.41 10.50
N TYR A 191 1.97 28.11 10.32
CA TYR A 191 1.94 29.55 10.16
C TYR A 191 2.30 30.28 11.45
N ILE A 192 1.98 29.75 12.64
CA ILE A 192 2.48 30.27 13.91
C ILE A 192 4.02 30.26 13.92
N TYR A 193 4.65 29.11 13.61
CA TYR A 193 6.12 29.01 13.56
C TYR A 193 6.75 29.92 12.49
N LEU A 194 6.07 30.11 11.37
CA LEU A 194 6.49 31.03 10.30
C LEU A 194 6.19 32.51 10.61
N LYS A 195 5.64 32.84 11.77
CA LYS A 195 5.21 34.15 12.20
C LYS A 195 4.16 34.84 11.30
N LYS A 196 3.35 34.04 10.62
CA LYS A 196 2.27 34.44 9.71
C LYS A 196 0.93 34.41 10.43
N LYS A 197 0.69 35.41 11.31
CA LYS A 197 -0.46 35.40 12.23
C LYS A 197 -1.83 35.43 11.52
N SER A 198 -1.95 36.14 10.42
CA SER A 198 -3.18 36.26 9.66
C SER A 198 -3.58 34.92 9.03
N GLU A 199 -2.62 34.25 8.41
CA GLU A 199 -2.78 32.93 7.79
C GLU A 199 -3.05 31.85 8.84
N ALA A 200 -2.40 31.93 10.01
CA ALA A 200 -2.67 31.02 11.12
C ALA A 200 -4.12 31.16 11.62
N LEU A 201 -4.59 32.39 11.83
CA LEU A 201 -5.97 32.64 12.25
C LEU A 201 -6.97 32.11 11.23
N HIS A 202 -6.72 32.33 9.94
CA HIS A 202 -7.59 31.81 8.87
C HIS A 202 -7.62 30.27 8.88
N ALA A 203 -6.47 29.62 9.00
CA ALA A 203 -6.39 28.16 9.00
C ALA A 203 -7.14 27.55 10.20
N PHE A 204 -6.95 28.05 11.42
CA PHE A 204 -7.69 27.57 12.60
C PHE A 204 -9.20 27.83 12.51
N LYS A 205 -9.60 28.96 11.90
CA LYS A 205 -11.01 29.25 11.68
C LYS A 205 -11.65 28.24 10.72
N SER A 206 -10.96 27.92 9.61
CA SER A 206 -11.40 26.92 8.66
C SER A 206 -11.44 25.51 9.25
N ASP A 207 -10.48 25.14 10.13
CA ASP A 207 -10.51 23.91 10.91
C ASP A 207 -11.77 23.82 11.77
N SER A 208 -12.05 24.86 12.57
CA SER A 208 -13.19 24.90 13.47
C SER A 208 -14.56 24.88 12.77
N GLU A 209 -14.63 25.35 11.53
CA GLU A 209 -15.88 25.37 10.73
C GLU A 209 -16.17 24.03 10.05
N MET A 210 -15.21 23.10 9.99
CA MET A 210 -15.38 21.81 9.30
C MET A 210 -16.16 20.77 10.10
N ASN A 211 -16.12 20.78 11.45
CA ASN A 211 -16.87 19.89 12.34
C ASN A 211 -16.85 18.39 11.95
N PHE A 212 -15.71 17.86 11.60
CA PHE A 212 -15.50 16.42 11.49
C PHE A 212 -14.85 15.93 12.80
N ASP A 213 -15.59 15.12 13.55
CA ASP A 213 -15.12 14.44 14.77
C ASP A 213 -14.22 13.24 14.43
#